data_5af2ab7181dbb0030a90430f144dc689
#
_entry.id   5af2ab7181dbb0030a90430f144dc689
#
_cell.length_a   1.000
_cell.length_b   1.000
_cell.length_c   1.000
_cell.angle_alpha   90.00
_cell.angle_beta   90.00
_cell.angle_gamma   90.00
#
_symmetry.space_group_name_H-M   'P 1'
#
loop_
_entity.id
_entity.type
_entity.pdbx_description
1 polymer ?
#
loop_
_entity_poly.entity_id
_entity_poly.type
_entity_poly.pdbx_seq_one_letter_code
_entity_poly.pdbx_strand_id
1 'polypeptide(L)'
;VRLLVKQGVKEFQVIAQDLTYYGLDLYKRHALPELVERISDIPGVEWIRLHYGYPSHFPYDLLRVMSERDNVCKYMDIALQHISDPMLKKMRRNITKEETYALIRRMREEVPGIHLRTTLMVGHPGETEQDFEELVEFVKEARFERMGAFAYSHEEGTYSFKHYTDDIDPEVKQDRLDYLMRIQEGISAEVNGSKIGKVFKVMIDREEEDFYVGRTEFDSPEVDPEILVSKEKLLIPGMFYNVRIDDAQAFDLY
;
A
#
# COMPACT_ATOMS: atom_id res chain seq x y z
N VAL A 1 13.42 15.39 10.62
CA VAL A 1 12.96 15.94 9.34
C VAL A 1 13.72 17.24 9.00
N ARG A 2 13.66 18.33 9.78
CA ARG A 2 14.27 19.65 9.44
C ARG A 2 15.76 19.57 9.08
N LEU A 3 16.54 18.72 9.76
CA LEU A 3 17.97 18.53 9.44
C LEU A 3 18.15 17.82 8.08
N LEU A 4 17.32 16.82 7.79
CA LEU A 4 17.36 16.10 6.51
C LEU A 4 16.94 16.99 5.34
N VAL A 5 15.92 17.84 5.52
CA VAL A 5 15.54 18.83 4.50
C VAL A 5 16.71 19.77 4.16
N LYS A 6 17.48 20.22 5.17
CA LYS A 6 18.69 21.03 4.94
C LYS A 6 19.78 20.30 4.15
N GLN A 7 19.76 18.97 4.17
CA GLN A 7 20.66 18.11 3.39
C GLN A 7 20.11 17.78 1.99
N GLY A 8 18.92 18.31 1.64
CA GLY A 8 18.30 18.12 0.33
C GLY A 8 17.29 16.95 0.26
N VAL A 9 16.99 16.28 1.37
CA VAL A 9 15.95 15.24 1.40
C VAL A 9 14.58 15.87 1.20
N LYS A 10 13.81 15.32 0.26
CA LYS A 10 12.51 15.85 -0.17
C LYS A 10 11.34 14.93 0.16
N GLU A 11 11.57 13.64 0.22
CA GLU A 11 10.56 12.65 0.59
C GLU A 11 10.87 12.02 1.94
N PHE A 12 9.81 11.81 2.72
CA PHE A 12 9.87 11.20 4.04
C PHE A 12 8.91 10.03 4.12
N GLN A 13 9.45 8.82 4.23
CA GLN A 13 8.68 7.63 4.49
C GLN A 13 8.52 7.47 6.00
N VAL A 14 7.29 7.58 6.48
CA VAL A 14 6.96 7.39 7.89
C VAL A 14 6.60 5.93 8.08
N ILE A 15 7.45 5.21 8.79
CA ILE A 15 7.37 3.75 8.92
C ILE A 15 7.38 3.36 10.40
N ALA A 16 6.52 2.44 10.78
CA ALA A 16 6.55 1.72 12.06
C ALA A 16 5.98 0.31 11.82
N GLN A 17 6.11 -0.59 12.79
CA GLN A 17 5.46 -1.90 12.73
C GLN A 17 3.92 -1.78 12.65
N ASP A 18 3.37 -0.77 13.31
CA ASP A 18 2.01 -0.29 13.17
C ASP A 18 2.01 1.23 13.37
N LEU A 19 1.86 1.95 12.28
CA LEU A 19 1.93 3.41 12.29
C LEU A 19 0.75 4.05 13.02
N THR A 20 -0.42 3.38 13.01
CA THR A 20 -1.65 3.89 13.62
C THR A 20 -1.56 4.00 15.15
N TYR A 21 -0.63 3.27 15.77
CA TYR A 21 -0.38 3.29 17.23
C TYR A 21 0.43 4.50 17.70
N TYR A 22 0.96 5.32 16.79
CA TYR A 22 1.78 6.47 17.18
C TYR A 22 1.08 7.37 18.20
N GLY A 23 1.76 7.62 19.30
CA GLY A 23 1.33 8.52 20.37
C GLY A 23 0.66 7.85 21.54
N LEU A 24 0.26 6.57 21.47
CA LEU A 24 -0.39 5.87 22.59
C LEU A 24 0.52 5.76 23.81
N ASP A 25 1.80 5.53 23.63
CA ASP A 25 2.81 5.46 24.69
C ASP A 25 3.09 6.83 25.31
N LEU A 26 3.22 7.87 24.48
CA LEU A 26 3.63 9.22 24.90
C LEU A 26 2.44 10.09 25.33
N TYR A 27 1.34 10.05 24.57
CA TYR A 27 0.22 10.99 24.71
C TYR A 27 -1.07 10.32 25.18
N LYS A 28 -1.07 8.99 25.36
CA LYS A 28 -2.25 8.17 25.72
C LYS A 28 -3.41 8.31 24.72
N ARG A 29 -3.10 8.65 23.49
CA ARG A 29 -4.04 8.75 22.36
C ARG A 29 -3.33 8.54 21.04
N HIS A 30 -4.06 8.17 20.01
CA HIS A 30 -3.55 8.15 18.65
C HIS A 30 -3.22 9.58 18.20
N ALA A 31 -2.00 9.84 17.77
CA ALA A 31 -1.51 11.17 17.41
C ALA A 31 -0.82 11.22 16.03
N LEU A 32 -1.06 10.21 15.18
CA LEU A 32 -0.49 10.16 13.84
C LEU A 32 -0.94 11.35 12.96
N PRO A 33 -2.22 11.77 12.94
CA PRO A 33 -2.63 12.91 12.14
C PRO A 33 -1.83 14.17 12.46
N GLU A 34 -1.65 14.50 13.74
CA GLU A 34 -0.88 15.66 14.16
C GLU A 34 0.62 15.55 13.83
N LEU A 35 1.19 14.34 13.88
CA LEU A 35 2.56 14.12 13.44
C LEU A 35 2.71 14.44 11.95
N VAL A 36 1.81 13.92 11.12
CA VAL A 36 1.83 14.14 9.67
C VAL A 36 1.64 15.62 9.34
N GLU A 37 0.68 16.30 9.96
CA GLU A 37 0.50 17.75 9.82
C GLU A 37 1.78 18.52 10.14
N ARG A 38 2.41 18.23 11.28
CA ARG A 38 3.64 18.89 11.70
C ARG A 38 4.83 18.64 10.77
N ILE A 39 4.91 17.47 10.15
CA ILE A 39 5.93 17.19 9.14
C ILE A 39 5.59 17.94 7.85
N SER A 40 4.31 17.94 7.44
CA SER A 40 3.81 18.63 6.26
C SER A 40 4.06 20.16 6.29
N ASP A 41 4.00 20.77 7.47
CA ASP A 41 4.25 22.20 7.66
C ASP A 41 5.74 22.59 7.57
N ILE A 42 6.67 21.64 7.44
CA ILE A 42 8.10 21.94 7.34
C ILE A 42 8.42 22.33 5.88
N PRO A 43 8.89 23.57 5.63
CA PRO A 43 9.28 23.99 4.29
C PRO A 43 10.36 23.09 3.70
N GLY A 44 10.15 22.67 2.44
CA GLY A 44 11.06 21.77 1.72
C GLY A 44 10.72 20.29 1.84
N VAL A 45 9.69 19.93 2.60
CA VAL A 45 9.08 18.58 2.55
C VAL A 45 8.14 18.53 1.33
N GLU A 46 8.51 17.73 0.35
CA GLU A 46 7.77 17.59 -0.92
C GLU A 46 6.82 16.40 -0.93
N TRP A 47 7.20 15.30 -0.27
CA TRP A 47 6.36 14.11 -0.10
C TRP A 47 6.50 13.50 1.30
N ILE A 48 5.36 13.10 1.84
CA ILE A 48 5.22 12.29 3.05
C ILE A 48 4.44 11.04 2.66
N ARG A 49 5.06 9.88 2.80
CA ARG A 49 4.45 8.58 2.50
C ARG A 49 4.29 7.77 3.79
N LEU A 50 3.13 7.14 3.93
CA LEU A 50 2.76 6.38 5.13
C LEU A 50 2.76 4.89 4.84
N HIS A 51 3.43 4.12 5.68
CA HIS A 51 3.53 2.66 5.55
C HIS A 51 3.02 1.93 6.77
N TYR A 52 2.51 0.71 6.56
CA TYR A 52 2.07 -0.21 7.61
C TYR A 52 0.97 0.37 8.51
N GLY A 53 -0.11 0.85 7.91
CA GLY A 53 -1.35 1.12 8.62
C GLY A 53 -2.02 -0.19 9.06
N TYR A 54 -2.55 -0.20 10.27
CA TYR A 54 -3.37 -1.30 10.74
C TYR A 54 -4.87 -0.97 10.58
N PRO A 55 -5.70 -1.90 10.12
CA PRO A 55 -7.09 -1.57 9.82
C PRO A 55 -7.95 -1.32 11.06
N SER A 56 -7.66 -2.03 12.17
CA SER A 56 -8.38 -1.85 13.44
C SER A 56 -7.98 -0.54 14.10
N HIS A 57 -8.96 0.22 14.59
CA HIS A 57 -8.76 1.52 15.23
C HIS A 57 -8.05 2.56 14.35
N PHE A 58 -8.29 2.52 13.04
CA PHE A 58 -7.70 3.46 12.10
C PHE A 58 -8.06 4.92 12.47
N PRO A 59 -7.07 5.83 12.58
CA PRO A 59 -7.30 7.22 12.95
C PRO A 59 -7.87 8.01 11.77
N TYR A 60 -9.19 8.06 11.65
CA TYR A 60 -9.88 8.65 10.50
C TYR A 60 -9.55 10.12 10.23
N ASP A 61 -9.15 10.89 11.24
CA ASP A 61 -8.65 12.26 11.05
C ASP A 61 -7.43 12.33 10.12
N LEU A 62 -6.73 11.20 9.93
CA LEU A 62 -5.63 11.10 8.98
C LEU A 62 -6.10 11.31 7.53
N LEU A 63 -7.31 10.84 7.19
CA LEU A 63 -7.87 10.99 5.83
C LEU A 63 -8.08 12.47 5.49
N ARG A 64 -8.54 13.27 6.45
CA ARG A 64 -8.63 14.73 6.29
C ARG A 64 -7.25 15.34 5.99
N VAL A 65 -6.22 14.96 6.74
CA VAL A 65 -4.86 15.46 6.51
C VAL A 65 -4.35 15.07 5.12
N MET A 66 -4.56 13.81 4.71
CA MET A 66 -4.18 13.33 3.37
C MET A 66 -4.93 14.06 2.25
N SER A 67 -6.19 14.44 2.49
CA SER A 67 -7.00 15.16 1.50
C SER A 67 -6.62 16.64 1.38
N GLU A 68 -6.29 17.29 2.51
CA GLU A 68 -6.02 18.73 2.58
C GLU A 68 -4.57 19.13 2.29
N ARG A 69 -3.61 18.19 2.38
CA ARG A 69 -2.18 18.47 2.26
C ARG A 69 -1.61 17.91 0.96
N ASP A 70 -1.20 18.77 0.04
CA ASP A 70 -0.66 18.38 -1.27
C ASP A 70 0.67 17.61 -1.20
N ASN A 71 1.40 17.74 -0.09
CA ASN A 71 2.66 17.04 0.13
C ASN A 71 2.50 15.74 0.95
N VAL A 72 1.29 15.33 1.28
CA VAL A 72 0.99 14.01 1.83
C VAL A 72 0.52 13.13 0.68
N CYS A 73 1.31 12.11 0.35
CA CYS A 73 1.01 11.20 -0.75
C CYS A 73 -0.36 10.56 -0.56
N LYS A 74 -1.19 10.58 -1.60
CA LYS A 74 -2.48 9.88 -1.62
C LYS A 74 -2.26 8.39 -1.82
N TYR A 75 -1.55 7.79 -0.89
CA TYR A 75 -1.12 6.41 -0.88
C TYR A 75 -1.23 5.88 0.55
N MET A 76 -1.88 4.73 0.73
CA MET A 76 -2.01 4.09 2.03
C MET A 76 -1.71 2.60 1.93
N ASP A 77 -0.67 2.15 2.62
CA ASP A 77 -0.32 0.75 2.77
C ASP A 77 -0.99 0.20 4.03
N ILE A 78 -1.94 -0.73 3.85
CA ILE A 78 -2.74 -1.30 4.91
C ILE A 78 -2.82 -2.82 4.77
N ALA A 79 -2.18 -3.55 5.69
CA ALA A 79 -2.13 -5.01 5.65
C ALA A 79 -3.44 -5.63 6.17
N LEU A 80 -4.35 -6.00 5.29
CA LEU A 80 -5.66 -6.58 5.64
C LEU A 80 -5.57 -8.07 5.98
N GLN A 81 -4.69 -8.80 5.33
CA GLN A 81 -4.43 -10.24 5.44
C GLN A 81 -5.53 -11.11 4.86
N HIS A 82 -6.78 -10.91 5.20
CA HIS A 82 -7.93 -11.65 4.71
C HIS A 82 -9.21 -10.82 4.78
N ILE A 83 -10.36 -11.36 4.31
CA ILE A 83 -11.66 -10.72 4.40
C ILE A 83 -12.71 -11.56 5.12
N SER A 84 -12.60 -12.90 5.11
CA SER A 84 -13.54 -13.79 5.77
C SER A 84 -13.45 -13.63 7.28
N ASP A 85 -14.58 -13.42 7.96
CA ASP A 85 -14.62 -13.22 9.41
C ASP A 85 -14.04 -14.41 10.20
N PRO A 86 -14.30 -15.68 9.85
CA PRO A 86 -13.63 -16.82 10.47
C PRO A 86 -12.10 -16.74 10.39
N MET A 87 -11.56 -16.34 9.24
CA MET A 87 -10.11 -16.22 9.04
C MET A 87 -9.53 -15.02 9.77
N LEU A 88 -10.15 -13.85 9.70
CA LEU A 88 -9.76 -12.66 10.46
C LEU A 88 -9.68 -12.95 11.96
N LYS A 89 -10.66 -13.69 12.49
CA LYS A 89 -10.66 -14.11 13.90
C LYS A 89 -9.51 -15.08 14.21
N LYS A 90 -9.25 -16.09 13.38
CA LYS A 90 -8.13 -17.03 13.55
C LYS A 90 -6.78 -16.33 13.48
N MET A 91 -6.63 -15.37 12.58
CA MET A 91 -5.42 -14.53 12.41
C MET A 91 -5.32 -13.44 13.49
N ARG A 92 -6.31 -13.33 14.39
CA ARG A 92 -6.38 -12.31 15.45
C ARG A 92 -6.37 -10.88 14.91
N ARG A 93 -7.05 -10.66 13.81
CA ARG A 93 -7.17 -9.36 13.14
C ARG A 93 -8.37 -8.61 13.70
N ASN A 94 -8.39 -7.97 14.73
CA ASN A 94 -9.50 -7.30 15.44
C ASN A 94 -10.32 -6.34 14.54
N ILE A 95 -10.80 -6.85 13.43
CA ILE A 95 -11.66 -6.18 12.45
C ILE A 95 -12.54 -7.23 11.77
N THR A 96 -13.72 -6.84 11.36
CA THR A 96 -14.68 -7.68 10.62
C THR A 96 -14.64 -7.38 9.12
N LYS A 97 -15.26 -8.26 8.33
CA LYS A 97 -15.50 -8.05 6.89
C LYS A 97 -16.22 -6.72 6.65
N GLU A 98 -17.31 -6.46 7.36
CA GLU A 98 -18.12 -5.24 7.22
C GLU A 98 -17.29 -3.98 7.53
N GLU A 99 -16.55 -3.99 8.62
CA GLU A 99 -15.67 -2.87 9.02
C GLU A 99 -14.55 -2.64 7.99
N THR A 100 -14.01 -3.70 7.39
CA THR A 100 -12.98 -3.60 6.34
C THR A 100 -13.54 -2.93 5.09
N TYR A 101 -14.72 -3.34 4.62
CA TYR A 101 -15.38 -2.67 3.49
C TYR A 101 -15.72 -1.21 3.79
N ALA A 102 -16.20 -0.93 5.00
CA ALA A 102 -16.51 0.43 5.43
C ALA A 102 -15.26 1.31 5.45
N LEU A 103 -14.13 0.79 5.94
CA LEU A 103 -12.85 1.49 5.97
C LEU A 103 -12.36 1.84 4.55
N ILE A 104 -12.35 0.87 3.63
CA ILE A 104 -11.92 1.09 2.24
C ILE A 104 -12.81 2.13 1.54
N ARG A 105 -14.13 2.00 1.69
CA ARG A 105 -15.08 2.95 1.12
C ARG A 105 -14.80 4.36 1.63
N ARG A 106 -14.65 4.52 2.93
CA ARG A 106 -14.38 5.81 3.56
C ARG A 106 -13.06 6.42 3.10
N MET A 107 -11.99 5.61 2.96
CA MET A 107 -10.71 6.08 2.41
C MET A 107 -10.89 6.65 0.99
N ARG A 108 -11.63 5.96 0.12
CA ARG A 108 -11.85 6.39 -1.26
C ARG A 108 -12.77 7.62 -1.37
N GLU A 109 -13.75 7.75 -0.47
CA GLU A 109 -14.66 8.90 -0.41
C GLU A 109 -13.99 10.17 0.14
N GLU A 110 -13.23 10.05 1.23
CA GLU A 110 -12.60 11.20 1.90
C GLU A 110 -11.29 11.64 1.25
N VAL A 111 -10.60 10.73 0.53
CA VAL A 111 -9.35 11.03 -0.20
C VAL A 111 -9.51 10.62 -1.66
N PRO A 112 -10.15 11.44 -2.50
CA PRO A 112 -10.36 11.11 -3.91
C PRO A 112 -9.03 10.83 -4.63
N GLY A 113 -8.96 9.70 -5.34
CA GLY A 113 -7.78 9.25 -6.07
C GLY A 113 -6.72 8.57 -5.21
N ILE A 114 -7.02 8.23 -3.95
CA ILE A 114 -6.11 7.46 -3.11
C ILE A 114 -5.79 6.12 -3.75
N HIS A 115 -4.51 5.76 -3.74
CA HIS A 115 -4.04 4.41 -4.09
C HIS A 115 -3.89 3.59 -2.80
N LEU A 116 -4.59 2.46 -2.76
CA LEU A 116 -4.55 1.54 -1.64
C LEU A 116 -3.62 0.38 -1.97
N ARG A 117 -2.64 0.17 -1.10
CA ARG A 117 -1.80 -1.01 -1.09
C ARG A 117 -2.23 -1.94 0.03
N THR A 118 -2.30 -3.23 -0.26
CA THR A 118 -2.59 -4.23 0.76
C THR A 118 -1.70 -5.46 0.61
N THR A 119 -1.66 -6.23 1.69
CA THR A 119 -1.04 -7.55 1.74
C THR A 119 -2.09 -8.55 2.21
N LEU A 120 -2.23 -9.65 1.47
CA LEU A 120 -3.15 -10.74 1.77
C LEU A 120 -2.39 -12.04 2.01
N MET A 121 -3.02 -12.99 2.69
CA MET A 121 -2.46 -14.30 2.99
C MET A 121 -3.49 -15.37 2.61
N VAL A 122 -3.06 -16.40 1.89
CA VAL A 122 -3.87 -17.56 1.53
C VAL A 122 -3.34 -18.83 2.19
N GLY A 123 -4.20 -19.80 2.40
CA GLY A 123 -3.78 -21.09 2.93
C GLY A 123 -3.44 -21.10 4.43
N HIS A 124 -3.94 -20.14 5.20
CA HIS A 124 -3.84 -20.18 6.67
C HIS A 124 -4.63 -21.40 7.20
N PRO A 125 -4.15 -22.10 8.26
CA PRO A 125 -4.81 -23.29 8.82
C PRO A 125 -6.32 -23.12 8.99
N GLY A 126 -7.06 -24.05 8.39
CA GLY A 126 -8.52 -24.08 8.41
C GLY A 126 -9.21 -23.05 7.51
N GLU A 127 -8.52 -22.49 6.51
CA GLU A 127 -9.14 -21.71 5.43
C GLU A 127 -9.92 -22.65 4.52
N THR A 128 -11.23 -22.47 4.45
CA THR A 128 -12.11 -23.26 3.58
C THR A 128 -12.12 -22.72 2.16
N GLU A 129 -12.68 -23.47 1.22
CA GLU A 129 -12.90 -22.98 -0.15
C GLU A 129 -13.80 -21.74 -0.17
N GLN A 130 -14.84 -21.73 0.66
CA GLN A 130 -15.73 -20.57 0.78
C GLN A 130 -14.98 -19.33 1.30
N ASP A 131 -14.08 -19.47 2.28
CA ASP A 131 -13.26 -18.35 2.78
C ASP A 131 -12.37 -17.79 1.66
N PHE A 132 -11.79 -18.66 0.83
CA PHE A 132 -10.98 -18.26 -0.30
C PHE A 132 -11.83 -17.59 -1.41
N GLU A 133 -13.01 -18.12 -1.73
CA GLU A 133 -13.94 -17.50 -2.68
C GLU A 133 -14.33 -16.09 -2.22
N GLU A 134 -14.62 -15.90 -0.92
CA GLU A 134 -14.88 -14.56 -0.37
C GLU A 134 -13.70 -13.62 -0.54
N LEU A 135 -12.47 -14.11 -0.37
CA LEU A 135 -11.26 -13.31 -0.57
C LEU A 135 -11.09 -12.91 -2.04
N VAL A 136 -11.36 -13.82 -2.96
CA VAL A 136 -11.33 -13.56 -4.41
C VAL A 136 -12.33 -12.48 -4.81
N GLU A 137 -13.58 -12.60 -4.36
CA GLU A 137 -14.61 -11.59 -4.66
C GLU A 137 -14.25 -10.23 -4.04
N PHE A 138 -13.72 -10.22 -2.83
CA PHE A 138 -13.24 -9.00 -2.19
C PHE A 138 -12.16 -8.29 -3.03
N VAL A 139 -11.17 -9.02 -3.55
CA VAL A 139 -10.11 -8.42 -4.39
C VAL A 139 -10.70 -7.83 -5.68
N LYS A 140 -11.64 -8.54 -6.32
CA LYS A 140 -12.32 -8.05 -7.52
C LYS A 140 -13.15 -6.78 -7.28
N GLU A 141 -13.81 -6.69 -6.11
CA GLU A 141 -14.64 -5.55 -5.74
C GLU A 141 -13.81 -4.36 -5.25
N ALA A 142 -12.83 -4.60 -4.36
CA ALA A 142 -12.01 -3.57 -3.77
C ALA A 142 -11.05 -2.92 -4.78
N ARG A 143 -10.61 -3.72 -5.79
CA ARG A 143 -9.73 -3.25 -6.88
C ARG A 143 -8.54 -2.45 -6.36
N PHE A 144 -7.74 -3.09 -5.51
CA PHE A 144 -6.55 -2.47 -4.97
C PHE A 144 -5.60 -2.05 -6.08
N GLU A 145 -5.08 -0.83 -6.02
CA GLU A 145 -4.09 -0.33 -6.97
C GLU A 145 -2.77 -1.10 -6.84
N ARG A 146 -2.46 -1.53 -5.63
CA ARG A 146 -1.28 -2.35 -5.30
C ARG A 146 -1.66 -3.46 -4.33
N MET A 147 -1.29 -4.69 -4.64
CA MET A 147 -1.54 -5.81 -3.74
C MET A 147 -0.40 -6.82 -3.85
N GLY A 148 0.10 -7.26 -2.69
CA GLY A 148 0.90 -8.46 -2.58
C GLY A 148 0.10 -9.55 -1.86
N ALA A 149 0.36 -10.82 -2.19
CA ALA A 149 -0.18 -11.94 -1.46
C ALA A 149 0.91 -12.96 -1.15
N PHE A 150 0.71 -13.75 -0.09
CA PHE A 150 1.63 -14.80 0.34
C PHE A 150 0.87 -16.06 0.70
N ALA A 151 1.43 -17.22 0.35
CA ALA A 151 1.02 -18.49 0.92
C ALA A 151 1.45 -18.55 2.40
N TYR A 152 0.58 -19.04 3.25
CA TYR A 152 0.88 -19.20 4.68
C TYR A 152 2.09 -20.13 4.88
N SER A 153 3.03 -19.66 5.72
CA SER A 153 4.16 -20.44 6.22
C SER A 153 3.97 -20.75 7.71
N HIS A 154 4.18 -22.02 8.09
CA HIS A 154 3.96 -22.50 9.45
C HIS A 154 5.19 -22.27 10.32
N GLU A 155 5.39 -20.99 10.73
CA GLU A 155 6.59 -20.53 11.42
C GLU A 155 6.58 -20.82 12.93
N GLU A 156 7.63 -21.44 13.42
CA GLU A 156 7.82 -21.73 14.84
C GLU A 156 7.71 -20.45 15.70
N GLY A 157 7.14 -20.61 16.88
CA GLY A 157 7.00 -19.51 17.84
C GLY A 157 5.79 -18.62 17.63
N THR A 158 5.15 -18.65 16.46
CA THR A 158 3.92 -17.88 16.18
C THR A 158 2.71 -18.44 16.93
N TYR A 159 1.66 -17.62 17.05
CA TYR A 159 0.39 -18.06 17.65
C TYR A 159 -0.23 -19.19 16.82
N SER A 160 -0.26 -19.04 15.51
CA SER A 160 -0.85 -20.04 14.60
C SER A 160 -0.13 -21.37 14.70
N PHE A 161 1.21 -21.39 14.73
CA PHE A 161 1.99 -22.61 14.94
C PHE A 161 1.62 -23.34 16.24
N LYS A 162 1.39 -22.60 17.33
CA LYS A 162 1.09 -23.19 18.65
C LYS A 162 -0.34 -23.70 18.79
N HIS A 163 -1.30 -23.20 18.00
CA HIS A 163 -2.72 -23.42 18.23
C HIS A 163 -3.46 -24.09 17.08
N TYR A 164 -2.86 -24.14 15.90
CA TYR A 164 -3.47 -24.74 14.72
C TYR A 164 -2.52 -25.74 14.09
N THR A 165 -3.09 -26.78 13.51
CA THR A 165 -2.35 -27.69 12.64
C THR A 165 -2.39 -27.13 11.22
N ASP A 166 -1.27 -27.17 10.51
CA ASP A 166 -1.22 -26.80 9.10
C ASP A 166 -1.86 -27.93 8.28
N ASP A 167 -3.13 -27.77 7.98
CA ASP A 167 -4.02 -28.78 7.40
C ASP A 167 -4.30 -28.57 5.91
N ILE A 168 -3.67 -27.56 5.29
CA ILE A 168 -3.84 -27.26 3.87
C ILE A 168 -2.59 -27.68 3.10
N ASP A 169 -2.82 -28.47 2.05
CA ASP A 169 -1.74 -28.94 1.18
C ASP A 169 -0.95 -27.76 0.58
N PRO A 170 0.38 -27.81 0.55
CA PRO A 170 1.20 -26.76 -0.06
C PRO A 170 0.85 -26.46 -1.53
N GLU A 171 0.43 -27.46 -2.32
CA GLU A 171 -0.02 -27.23 -3.69
C GLU A 171 -1.30 -26.38 -3.73
N VAL A 172 -2.26 -26.66 -2.84
CA VAL A 172 -3.50 -25.86 -2.73
C VAL A 172 -3.20 -24.42 -2.33
N LYS A 173 -2.26 -24.20 -1.40
CA LYS A 173 -1.83 -22.85 -1.02
C LYS A 173 -1.23 -22.10 -2.21
N GLN A 174 -0.37 -22.78 -3.00
CA GLN A 174 0.25 -22.18 -4.17
C GLN A 174 -0.77 -21.87 -5.27
N ASP A 175 -1.69 -22.80 -5.53
CA ASP A 175 -2.76 -22.61 -6.53
C ASP A 175 -3.64 -21.40 -6.17
N ARG A 176 -4.01 -21.25 -4.90
CA ARG A 176 -4.76 -20.08 -4.40
C ARG A 176 -3.99 -18.78 -4.55
N LEU A 177 -2.70 -18.80 -4.22
CA LEU A 177 -1.82 -17.64 -4.41
C LEU A 177 -1.74 -17.23 -5.88
N ASP A 178 -1.44 -18.17 -6.77
CA ASP A 178 -1.29 -17.92 -8.20
C ASP A 178 -2.60 -17.41 -8.82
N TYR A 179 -3.73 -17.96 -8.39
CA TYR A 179 -5.05 -17.53 -8.85
C TYR A 179 -5.34 -16.08 -8.41
N LEU A 180 -5.09 -15.75 -7.14
CA LEU A 180 -5.32 -14.42 -6.60
C LEU A 180 -4.41 -13.37 -7.26
N MET A 181 -3.12 -13.71 -7.45
CA MET A 181 -2.16 -12.81 -8.08
C MET A 181 -2.46 -12.58 -9.56
N ARG A 182 -3.00 -13.56 -10.28
CA ARG A 182 -3.46 -13.38 -11.66
C ARG A 182 -4.62 -12.40 -11.77
N ILE A 183 -5.56 -12.42 -10.81
CA ILE A 183 -6.64 -11.43 -10.75
C ILE A 183 -6.06 -10.03 -10.52
N GLN A 184 -5.13 -9.92 -9.57
CA GLN A 184 -4.50 -8.63 -9.28
C GLN A 184 -3.68 -8.09 -10.45
N GLU A 185 -2.99 -8.93 -11.19
CA GLU A 185 -2.26 -8.53 -12.40
C GLU A 185 -3.21 -7.86 -13.42
N GLY A 186 -4.39 -8.46 -13.65
CA GLY A 186 -5.41 -7.84 -14.49
C GLY A 186 -5.89 -6.49 -13.98
N ILE A 187 -6.16 -6.38 -12.68
CA ILE A 187 -6.56 -5.12 -12.04
C ILE A 187 -5.46 -4.07 -12.18
N SER A 188 -4.21 -4.46 -11.94
CA SER A 188 -3.04 -3.57 -12.04
C SER A 188 -2.86 -3.06 -13.47
N ALA A 189 -3.01 -3.92 -14.47
CA ALA A 189 -2.95 -3.53 -15.88
C ALA A 189 -4.03 -2.51 -16.24
N GLU A 190 -5.28 -2.70 -15.80
CA GLU A 190 -6.37 -1.75 -16.02
C GLU A 190 -6.13 -0.41 -15.32
N VAL A 191 -5.69 -0.44 -14.06
CA VAL A 191 -5.37 0.77 -13.29
C VAL A 191 -4.25 1.55 -13.96
N ASN A 192 -3.16 0.89 -14.34
CA ASN A 192 -2.03 1.52 -15.01
C ASN A 192 -2.44 2.03 -16.41
N GLY A 193 -3.19 1.23 -17.19
CA GLY A 193 -3.72 1.65 -18.50
C GLY A 193 -4.57 2.92 -18.43
N SER A 194 -5.30 3.12 -17.31
CA SER A 194 -6.08 4.34 -17.09
C SER A 194 -5.24 5.61 -16.93
N LYS A 195 -3.93 5.47 -16.74
CA LYS A 195 -2.97 6.58 -16.56
C LYS A 195 -2.42 7.08 -17.91
N ILE A 196 -2.54 6.32 -18.99
CA ILE A 196 -2.04 6.70 -20.32
C ILE A 196 -2.63 8.05 -20.75
N GLY A 197 -1.77 8.93 -21.25
CA GLY A 197 -2.08 10.30 -21.65
C GLY A 197 -2.13 11.32 -20.50
N LYS A 198 -2.10 10.88 -19.25
CA LYS A 198 -2.08 11.77 -18.07
C LYS A 198 -0.66 12.19 -17.71
N VAL A 199 -0.55 13.35 -17.06
CA VAL A 199 0.71 13.90 -16.56
C VAL A 199 0.77 13.75 -15.06
N PHE A 200 1.88 13.20 -14.55
CA PHE A 200 2.11 13.03 -13.13
C PHE A 200 3.38 13.77 -12.68
N LYS A 201 3.41 14.23 -11.43
CA LYS A 201 4.63 14.64 -10.75
C LYS A 201 5.41 13.36 -10.40
N VAL A 202 6.61 13.24 -10.93
CA VAL A 202 7.48 12.06 -10.81
C VAL A 202 8.79 12.48 -10.13
N MET A 203 9.20 11.75 -9.10
CA MET A 203 10.53 11.83 -8.53
C MET A 203 11.43 10.87 -9.30
N ILE A 204 12.55 11.35 -9.81
CA ILE A 204 13.58 10.48 -10.40
C ILE A 204 14.40 9.89 -9.27
N ASP A 205 14.39 8.57 -9.15
CA ASP A 205 15.14 7.86 -8.12
C ASP A 205 16.56 7.52 -8.57
N ARG A 206 16.72 7.09 -9.82
CA ARG A 206 18.03 6.69 -10.37
C ARG A 206 18.10 6.84 -11.88
N GLU A 207 19.33 6.79 -12.39
CA GLU A 207 19.64 6.69 -13.81
C GLU A 207 20.11 5.26 -14.11
N GLU A 208 19.55 4.65 -15.17
CA GLU A 208 19.97 3.37 -15.73
C GLU A 208 20.50 3.56 -17.16
N GLU A 209 20.95 2.50 -17.83
CA GLU A 209 21.57 2.60 -19.17
C GLU A 209 20.64 3.26 -20.18
N ASP A 210 19.37 2.82 -20.27
CA ASP A 210 18.42 3.25 -21.28
C ASP A 210 17.39 4.26 -20.78
N PHE A 211 17.15 4.35 -19.47
CA PHE A 211 16.09 5.13 -18.87
C PHE A 211 16.53 5.87 -17.61
N TYR A 212 15.78 6.90 -17.25
CA TYR A 212 15.66 7.33 -15.87
C TYR A 212 14.51 6.57 -15.23
N VAL A 213 14.71 6.11 -14.02
CA VAL A 213 13.68 5.42 -13.24
C VAL A 213 13.16 6.34 -12.17
N GLY A 214 11.85 6.47 -12.11
CA GLY A 214 11.18 7.31 -11.13
C GLY A 214 9.87 6.70 -10.66
N ARG A 215 9.15 7.44 -9.82
CA ARG A 215 7.85 7.01 -9.29
C ARG A 215 6.96 8.21 -8.97
N THR A 216 5.67 7.95 -8.91
CA THR A 216 4.67 8.95 -8.52
C THR A 216 4.46 8.97 -6.99
N GLU A 217 3.59 9.89 -6.53
CA GLU A 217 3.10 9.86 -5.15
C GLU A 217 2.34 8.57 -4.79
N PHE A 218 1.91 7.80 -5.78
CA PHE A 218 1.13 6.58 -5.62
C PHE A 218 1.97 5.30 -5.52
N ASP A 219 3.28 5.41 -5.62
CA ASP A 219 4.18 4.27 -5.73
C ASP A 219 5.28 4.35 -4.67
N SER A 220 5.42 3.30 -3.87
CA SER A 220 6.47 3.16 -2.87
C SER A 220 7.76 2.68 -3.52
N PRO A 221 8.92 3.20 -3.11
CA PRO A 221 10.19 2.74 -3.67
C PRO A 221 10.41 1.25 -3.43
N GLU A 222 11.01 0.56 -4.41
CA GLU A 222 11.46 -0.83 -4.39
C GLU A 222 10.35 -1.91 -4.33
N VAL A 223 9.09 -1.53 -4.14
CA VAL A 223 7.99 -2.50 -3.96
C VAL A 223 6.80 -2.28 -4.88
N ASP A 224 6.64 -1.09 -5.43
CA ASP A 224 5.54 -0.74 -6.35
C ASP A 224 6.08 -0.47 -7.76
N PRO A 225 5.22 -0.38 -8.79
CA PRO A 225 5.61 -0.06 -10.16
C PRO A 225 6.48 1.18 -10.30
N GLU A 226 7.40 1.12 -11.24
CA GLU A 226 8.29 2.21 -11.59
C GLU A 226 7.80 2.93 -12.86
N ILE A 227 8.29 4.15 -13.06
CA ILE A 227 8.12 4.88 -14.31
C ILE A 227 9.46 4.92 -15.01
N LEU A 228 9.49 4.37 -16.22
CA LEU A 228 10.66 4.34 -17.09
C LEU A 228 10.62 5.55 -18.03
N VAL A 229 11.42 6.57 -17.73
CA VAL A 229 11.42 7.84 -18.47
C VAL A 229 12.54 7.85 -19.49
N SER A 230 12.22 8.18 -20.76
CA SER A 230 13.20 8.23 -21.84
C SER A 230 14.32 9.26 -21.58
N LYS A 231 15.52 9.00 -22.11
CA LYS A 231 16.68 9.89 -21.99
C LYS A 231 16.75 11.03 -23.03
N GLU A 232 15.60 11.43 -23.59
CA GLU A 232 15.56 12.57 -24.51
C GLU A 232 15.98 13.89 -23.85
N LYS A 233 15.84 13.99 -22.53
CA LYS A 233 16.23 15.16 -21.73
C LYS A 233 17.07 14.71 -20.55
N LEU A 234 18.02 15.56 -20.14
CA LEU A 234 18.78 15.33 -18.92
C LEU A 234 17.90 15.54 -17.70
N LEU A 235 17.74 14.48 -16.89
CA LEU A 235 17.05 14.52 -15.61
C LEU A 235 18.06 14.25 -14.48
N ILE A 236 17.77 14.76 -13.30
CA ILE A 236 18.66 14.65 -12.13
C ILE A 236 17.97 13.79 -11.07
N PRO A 237 18.58 12.68 -10.63
CA PRO A 237 18.08 11.88 -9.52
C PRO A 237 17.83 12.74 -8.27
N GLY A 238 16.75 12.45 -7.54
CA GLY A 238 16.28 13.21 -6.39
C GLY A 238 15.47 14.47 -6.73
N MET A 239 15.26 14.76 -8.02
CA MET A 239 14.46 15.89 -8.47
C MET A 239 13.11 15.46 -9.02
N PHE A 240 12.14 16.37 -8.97
CA PHE A 240 10.78 16.16 -9.47
C PHE A 240 10.60 16.74 -10.87
N TYR A 241 9.87 16.00 -11.70
CA TYR A 241 9.51 16.41 -13.06
C TYR A 241 8.05 16.06 -13.35
N ASN A 242 7.42 16.80 -14.25
CA ASN A 242 6.11 16.43 -14.81
C ASN A 242 6.35 15.49 -15.99
N VAL A 243 5.88 14.25 -15.88
CA VAL A 243 6.04 13.20 -16.88
C VAL A 243 4.67 12.79 -17.38
N ARG A 244 4.50 12.76 -18.71
CA ARG A 244 3.30 12.20 -19.35
C ARG A 244 3.51 10.70 -19.55
N ILE A 245 2.51 9.91 -19.19
CA ILE A 245 2.52 8.48 -19.41
C ILE A 245 2.07 8.20 -20.84
N ASP A 246 2.93 7.60 -21.64
CA ASP A 246 2.68 7.29 -23.03
C ASP A 246 2.28 5.81 -23.23
N ASP A 247 2.72 4.90 -22.35
CA ASP A 247 2.36 3.48 -22.34
C ASP A 247 2.34 2.92 -20.91
N ALA A 248 1.69 1.77 -20.71
CA ALA A 248 1.55 1.15 -19.40
C ALA A 248 1.45 -0.38 -19.50
N GLN A 249 2.14 -1.05 -18.61
CA GLN A 249 2.04 -2.49 -18.37
C GLN A 249 1.48 -2.77 -16.96
N ALA A 250 1.30 -4.03 -16.62
CA ALA A 250 0.79 -4.41 -15.30
C ALA A 250 1.69 -3.91 -14.15
N PHE A 251 2.99 -3.82 -14.39
CA PHE A 251 4.00 -3.50 -13.35
C PHE A 251 4.77 -2.20 -13.59
N ASP A 252 4.77 -1.65 -14.83
CA ASP A 252 5.54 -0.45 -15.15
C ASP A 252 4.75 0.54 -16.00
N LEU A 253 5.19 1.80 -15.96
CA LEU A 253 4.68 2.91 -16.77
C LEU A 253 5.81 3.48 -17.63
N TYR A 254 5.46 3.99 -18.82
CA TYR A 254 6.41 4.52 -19.80
C TYR A 254 6.01 5.90 -20.27
#